data_9dc143c2e4305d748663d8dda884a4e5
#
_entry.id   9dc143c2e4305d748663d8dda884a4e5
#
_cell.length_a   1.000
_cell.length_b   1.000
_cell.length_c   1.000
_cell.angle_alpha   90.00
_cell.angle_beta   90.00
_cell.angle_gamma   90.00
#
_symmetry.space_group_name_H-M   'P 1'
#
loop_
_entity.id
_entity.type
_entity.pdbx_description
1 polymer ?
#
loop_
_entity_poly.entity_id
_entity_poly.type
_entity_poly.pdbx_seq_one_letter_code
_entity_poly.pdbx_strand_id
1 'polypeptide(L)'
;MLLLIQGEVATLDVSLITIIKMMKRFSSYLLLLLTSHVSANSLDLSQSVAKQLPNLESLYLHLHQNPELSYQEQQTGKRLAEELKALDFTVTDKVGGFGVVGIFKNGAGPTVMIRADTDGLPIIEQTGKPYASTVRTLDANNNKVGVMHGCGHDIHMTSFIGTAQQLVQHKSHWQGTLMMVAQPAEEVGGGAKAMIKEGLFDKFAQPDHVLGLHVSASLPAGKVAIAPGYALANVDSVDITVKGKGGHGAYPHTTIDPVVVAARIVLALQTITSREVSPLEPSVITVGSIHGGSKHNIISNEVKLQLTLRSYNPKVRAQQIATIKRMTKGIAISAGLPEALAPDVFVHEDETIPSTYNNPKLAIAMTESIKQELGADNVVKAEPVMAGEDFGMYGRTEHKLPITIFWLGGVEPKHYKESVAKGLTLPSLHSSKFAPDYPLAITTGVRAMTSSALDLFNSTH
;
A
#
# COMPACT_ATOMS: atom_id res chain seq x y z
N MET A 1 -4.53 63.33 77.76
CA MET A 1 -4.36 62.37 78.88
C MET A 1 -3.69 61.13 78.28
N LEU A 2 -2.34 61.17 78.40
CA LEU A 2 -1.47 60.06 78.01
C LEU A 2 -1.56 58.93 79.04
N LEU A 3 -1.55 57.70 78.66
CA LEU A 3 -0.63 56.67 79.16
C LEU A 3 -1.05 55.27 78.74
N LEU A 4 0.00 54.49 78.39
CA LEU A 4 0.08 53.03 78.37
C LEU A 4 -0.56 52.29 77.20
N ILE A 5 0.27 51.90 76.26
CA ILE A 5 0.49 50.50 75.83
C ILE A 5 1.90 50.41 75.24
N GLN A 6 2.93 50.19 76.08
CA GLN A 6 4.19 49.60 75.66
C GLN A 6 4.28 48.24 76.35
N GLY A 7 4.22 47.15 75.64
CA GLY A 7 4.51 45.87 76.28
C GLY A 7 4.06 44.59 75.57
N GLU A 8 3.84 44.53 74.22
CA GLU A 8 3.49 43.24 73.59
C GLU A 8 4.01 43.05 72.15
N VAL A 9 5.05 43.74 71.74
CA VAL A 9 5.55 43.60 70.36
C VAL A 9 6.82 42.73 70.24
N ALA A 10 7.45 42.28 71.35
CA ALA A 10 8.76 41.60 71.32
C ALA A 10 8.71 40.07 71.26
N THR A 11 7.54 39.41 71.40
CA THR A 11 7.48 37.92 71.40
C THR A 11 6.94 37.29 70.12
N LEU A 12 6.42 38.08 69.15
CA LEU A 12 5.90 37.55 67.90
C LEU A 12 6.97 37.41 66.78
N ASP A 13 8.10 38.06 66.90
CA ASP A 13 9.08 38.12 65.81
C ASP A 13 10.01 36.88 65.74
N VAL A 14 10.25 36.19 66.86
CA VAL A 14 11.14 35.00 66.90
C VAL A 14 10.46 33.75 66.40
N SER A 15 9.13 33.62 66.60
CA SER A 15 8.37 32.48 66.09
C SER A 15 8.12 32.57 64.60
N LEU A 16 7.92 33.77 64.04
CA LEU A 16 7.66 33.97 62.62
C LEU A 16 8.96 33.73 61.78
N ILE A 17 10.12 34.16 62.28
CA ILE A 17 11.42 33.91 61.63
C ILE A 17 11.77 32.41 61.63
N THR A 18 11.41 31.69 62.68
CA THR A 18 11.65 30.23 62.77
C THR A 18 10.71 29.46 61.83
N ILE A 19 9.45 29.85 61.70
CA ILE A 19 8.51 29.27 60.79
C ILE A 19 8.88 29.54 59.30
N ILE A 20 9.31 30.75 58.98
CA ILE A 20 9.77 31.12 57.67
C ILE A 20 11.07 30.36 57.29
N LYS A 21 11.98 30.13 58.20
CA LYS A 21 13.20 29.29 57.99
C LYS A 21 12.85 27.81 57.81
N MET A 22 11.88 27.28 58.54
CA MET A 22 11.37 25.90 58.32
C MET A 22 10.64 25.77 57.02
N MET A 23 9.77 26.69 56.62
CA MET A 23 9.08 26.66 55.31
C MET A 23 10.06 26.79 54.13
N LYS A 24 11.11 27.62 54.22
CA LYS A 24 12.17 27.68 53.20
C LYS A 24 12.97 26.39 53.12
N ARG A 25 13.24 25.68 54.19
CA ARG A 25 13.88 24.35 54.15
C ARG A 25 12.97 23.26 53.61
N PHE A 26 11.68 23.26 53.92
CA PHE A 26 10.72 22.33 53.32
C PHE A 26 10.47 22.60 51.85
N SER A 27 10.42 23.85 51.39
CA SER A 27 10.29 24.22 49.99
C SER A 27 11.51 23.83 49.18
N SER A 28 12.75 23.88 49.75
CA SER A 28 13.96 23.45 49.09
C SER A 28 14.05 21.92 48.97
N TYR A 29 13.54 21.15 49.92
CA TYR A 29 13.45 19.69 49.81
C TYR A 29 12.36 19.21 48.88
N LEU A 30 11.23 19.94 48.79
CA LEU A 30 10.13 19.64 47.84
C LEU A 30 10.53 19.98 46.40
N LEU A 31 11.37 21.01 46.19
CA LEU A 31 11.90 21.35 44.86
C LEU A 31 12.98 20.37 44.38
N LEU A 32 13.73 19.73 45.30
CA LEU A 32 14.71 18.68 44.95
C LEU A 32 14.06 17.30 44.65
N LEU A 33 12.84 17.06 45.13
CA LEU A 33 12.09 15.85 44.85
C LEU A 33 11.28 15.94 43.54
N LEU A 34 11.10 17.13 42.96
CA LEU A 34 10.38 17.35 41.69
C LEU A 34 11.32 17.44 40.48
N THR A 35 12.63 17.31 40.62
CA THR A 35 13.59 17.34 39.51
C THR A 35 14.19 15.98 39.18
N SER A 36 13.70 14.88 39.74
CA SER A 36 13.86 13.59 39.10
C SER A 36 12.85 13.49 37.97
N HIS A 37 12.93 14.38 36.98
CA HIS A 37 12.47 14.05 35.65
C HIS A 37 13.32 12.84 35.24
N VAL A 38 12.76 11.66 35.40
CA VAL A 38 13.12 10.53 34.56
C VAL A 38 13.08 11.11 33.15
N SER A 39 14.24 11.45 32.60
CA SER A 39 14.40 11.49 31.18
C SER A 39 14.00 10.08 30.73
N ALA A 40 12.71 9.90 30.41
CA ALA A 40 12.33 8.81 29.57
C ALA A 40 13.29 8.91 28.40
N ASN A 41 14.23 7.97 28.28
CA ASN A 41 15.07 7.86 27.12
C ASN A 41 14.12 7.87 25.93
N SER A 42 13.99 9.02 25.28
CA SER A 42 13.21 9.12 24.06
C SER A 42 13.82 8.11 23.10
N LEU A 43 13.01 7.18 22.64
CA LEU A 43 13.44 6.14 21.75
C LEU A 43 14.05 6.78 20.48
N ASP A 44 15.36 6.65 20.30
CA ASP A 44 16.06 7.14 19.11
C ASP A 44 16.04 6.05 18.03
N LEU A 45 14.97 6.02 17.25
CA LEU A 45 14.81 5.09 16.13
C LEU A 45 15.88 5.33 15.05
N SER A 46 16.33 6.56 14.87
CA SER A 46 17.36 6.89 13.88
C SER A 46 18.66 6.11 14.16
N GLN A 47 19.16 6.19 15.40
CA GLN A 47 20.37 5.47 15.79
C GLN A 47 20.14 3.94 15.80
N SER A 48 18.96 3.49 16.26
CA SER A 48 18.64 2.06 16.34
C SER A 48 18.59 1.42 14.95
N VAL A 49 17.90 2.05 14.00
CA VAL A 49 17.80 1.57 12.61
C VAL A 49 19.15 1.63 11.90
N ALA A 50 19.95 2.68 12.13
CA ALA A 50 21.30 2.78 11.55
C ALA A 50 22.19 1.59 11.93
N LYS A 51 22.07 1.06 13.16
CA LYS A 51 22.82 -0.14 13.60
C LYS A 51 22.37 -1.42 12.90
N GLN A 52 21.11 -1.51 12.50
CA GLN A 52 20.54 -2.67 11.81
C GLN A 52 20.77 -2.63 10.30
N LEU A 53 21.01 -1.45 9.73
CA LEU A 53 21.07 -1.23 8.29
C LEU A 53 21.98 -2.23 7.55
N PRO A 54 23.19 -2.59 8.00
CA PRO A 54 24.02 -3.55 7.27
C PRO A 54 23.37 -4.93 7.09
N ASN A 55 22.61 -5.40 8.09
CA ASN A 55 21.88 -6.66 8.00
C ASN A 55 20.67 -6.53 7.08
N LEU A 56 19.95 -5.41 7.13
CA LEU A 56 18.83 -5.12 6.25
C LEU A 56 19.28 -4.98 4.78
N GLU A 57 20.41 -4.33 4.52
CA GLU A 57 21.00 -4.29 3.18
C GLU A 57 21.36 -5.69 2.67
N SER A 58 21.90 -6.56 3.51
CA SER A 58 22.15 -7.95 3.13
C SER A 58 20.88 -8.71 2.79
N LEU A 59 19.79 -8.49 3.55
CA LEU A 59 18.49 -9.07 3.26
C LEU A 59 17.92 -8.53 1.93
N TYR A 60 17.95 -7.22 1.74
CA TYR A 60 17.52 -6.56 0.50
C TYR A 60 18.24 -7.15 -0.71
N LEU A 61 19.57 -7.20 -0.68
CA LEU A 61 20.38 -7.72 -1.79
C LEU A 61 20.05 -9.18 -2.08
N HIS A 62 19.80 -10.00 -1.04
CA HIS A 62 19.37 -11.39 -1.22
C HIS A 62 18.01 -11.48 -1.91
N LEU A 63 17.01 -10.71 -1.45
CA LEU A 63 15.66 -10.70 -2.04
C LEU A 63 15.69 -10.19 -3.48
N HIS A 64 16.42 -9.09 -3.73
CA HIS A 64 16.56 -8.49 -5.07
C HIS A 64 17.19 -9.43 -6.09
N GLN A 65 18.19 -10.21 -5.67
CA GLN A 65 18.88 -11.16 -6.55
C GLN A 65 18.11 -12.47 -6.77
N ASN A 66 17.12 -12.77 -5.94
CA ASN A 66 16.35 -14.02 -5.98
C ASN A 66 14.83 -13.77 -6.02
N PRO A 67 14.32 -12.91 -6.92
CA PRO A 67 12.88 -12.64 -7.00
C PRO A 67 12.12 -13.86 -7.54
N GLU A 68 10.91 -14.07 -7.05
CA GLU A 68 9.99 -15.11 -7.51
C GLU A 68 8.69 -14.49 -8.02
N LEU A 69 8.06 -15.08 -9.05
CA LEU A 69 6.79 -14.58 -9.61
C LEU A 69 5.62 -14.84 -8.65
N SER A 70 4.51 -14.12 -8.88
CA SER A 70 3.24 -14.35 -8.19
C SER A 70 2.86 -15.83 -8.16
N TYR A 71 2.49 -16.34 -6.99
CA TYR A 71 2.22 -17.76 -6.70
C TYR A 71 3.42 -18.70 -6.84
N GLN A 72 4.64 -18.19 -6.96
CA GLN A 72 5.88 -18.99 -7.01
C GLN A 72 6.86 -18.59 -5.89
N GLU A 73 6.46 -17.76 -4.92
CA GLU A 73 7.28 -17.11 -3.88
C GLU A 73 7.71 -18.07 -2.76
N GLN A 74 8.02 -19.32 -3.10
CA GLN A 74 8.31 -20.36 -2.13
C GLN A 74 9.56 -20.07 -1.28
N GLN A 75 10.66 -19.64 -1.90
CA GLN A 75 11.89 -19.35 -1.18
C GLN A 75 11.79 -18.00 -0.45
N THR A 76 11.12 -17.04 -1.05
CA THR A 76 10.84 -15.73 -0.44
C THR A 76 10.01 -15.90 0.84
N GLY A 77 8.90 -16.62 0.79
CA GLY A 77 8.07 -16.89 1.97
C GLY A 77 8.84 -17.67 3.04
N LYS A 78 9.64 -18.69 2.65
CA LYS A 78 10.50 -19.42 3.58
C LYS A 78 11.50 -18.49 4.28
N ARG A 79 12.18 -17.64 3.52
CA ARG A 79 13.15 -16.69 4.07
C ARG A 79 12.51 -15.73 5.08
N LEU A 80 11.36 -15.14 4.76
CA LEU A 80 10.67 -14.24 5.67
C LEU A 80 10.15 -14.95 6.92
N ALA A 81 9.71 -16.20 6.79
CA ALA A 81 9.34 -17.04 7.93
C ALA A 81 10.54 -17.31 8.86
N GLU A 82 11.72 -17.54 8.30
CA GLU A 82 12.97 -17.74 9.07
C GLU A 82 13.37 -16.45 9.80
N GLU A 83 13.31 -15.29 9.15
CA GLU A 83 13.57 -14.00 9.77
C GLU A 83 12.63 -13.71 10.96
N LEU A 84 11.32 -13.94 10.79
CA LEU A 84 10.36 -13.75 11.87
C LEU A 84 10.54 -14.75 13.01
N LYS A 85 10.85 -16.02 12.72
CA LYS A 85 11.16 -17.04 13.75
C LYS A 85 12.38 -16.67 14.58
N ALA A 86 13.42 -16.10 13.95
CA ALA A 86 14.61 -15.60 14.64
C ALA A 86 14.33 -14.44 15.61
N LEU A 87 13.17 -13.78 15.46
CA LEU A 87 12.67 -12.72 16.34
C LEU A 87 11.61 -13.19 17.34
N ASP A 88 11.52 -14.51 17.60
CA ASP A 88 10.58 -15.13 18.53
C ASP A 88 9.09 -14.97 18.16
N PHE A 89 8.76 -14.73 16.87
CA PHE A 89 7.38 -14.78 16.42
C PHE A 89 6.87 -16.22 16.34
N THR A 90 5.60 -16.42 16.70
CA THR A 90 4.86 -17.63 16.32
C THR A 90 4.50 -17.51 14.84
N VAL A 91 5.12 -18.31 13.99
CA VAL A 91 5.01 -18.19 12.53
C VAL A 91 4.21 -19.34 11.94
N THR A 92 3.24 -18.99 11.09
CA THR A 92 2.51 -19.91 10.20
C THR A 92 2.85 -19.53 8.76
N ASP A 93 3.39 -20.47 8.01
CA ASP A 93 3.69 -20.33 6.58
C ASP A 93 2.59 -20.96 5.70
N LYS A 94 2.66 -20.68 4.40
CA LYS A 94 1.74 -21.20 3.37
C LYS A 94 0.28 -20.79 3.58
N VAL A 95 0.04 -19.58 4.04
CA VAL A 95 -1.31 -19.00 4.15
C VAL A 95 -1.66 -18.29 2.85
N GLY A 96 -2.70 -18.71 2.17
CA GLY A 96 -3.09 -18.17 0.87
C GLY A 96 -2.08 -18.43 -0.26
N GLY A 97 -1.38 -19.55 -0.21
CA GLY A 97 -0.29 -19.92 -1.11
C GLY A 97 1.04 -19.93 -0.36
N PHE A 98 1.99 -19.03 -0.69
CA PHE A 98 3.27 -18.92 -0.02
C PHE A 98 3.33 -17.80 1.04
N GLY A 99 2.16 -17.25 1.42
CA GLY A 99 2.07 -16.21 2.44
C GLY A 99 2.50 -16.66 3.82
N VAL A 100 2.95 -15.71 4.64
CA VAL A 100 3.47 -15.96 5.99
C VAL A 100 2.75 -15.04 6.97
N VAL A 101 2.33 -15.60 8.11
CA VAL A 101 1.75 -14.86 9.23
C VAL A 101 2.62 -15.08 10.47
N GLY A 102 3.17 -14.00 11.00
CA GLY A 102 3.91 -13.99 12.26
C GLY A 102 3.13 -13.26 13.34
N ILE A 103 3.01 -13.87 14.52
CA ILE A 103 2.35 -13.27 15.69
C ILE A 103 3.35 -13.10 16.82
N PHE A 104 3.48 -11.88 17.32
CA PHE A 104 4.26 -11.56 18.51
C PHE A 104 3.36 -10.91 19.55
N LYS A 105 3.20 -11.55 20.71
CA LYS A 105 2.36 -11.07 21.82
C LYS A 105 3.23 -10.39 22.87
N ASN A 106 2.90 -9.14 23.19
CA ASN A 106 3.61 -8.32 24.17
C ASN A 106 2.64 -7.69 25.18
N GLY A 107 1.94 -8.53 25.94
CA GLY A 107 0.95 -8.08 26.92
C GLY A 107 -0.44 -7.85 26.33
N ALA A 108 -1.33 -7.25 27.14
CA ALA A 108 -2.68 -6.87 26.72
C ALA A 108 -2.63 -5.53 25.98
N GLY A 109 -3.41 -5.39 24.91
CA GLY A 109 -3.46 -4.16 24.12
C GLY A 109 -3.99 -4.42 22.72
N PRO A 110 -3.95 -3.43 21.83
CA PRO A 110 -4.47 -3.56 20.48
C PRO A 110 -3.64 -4.56 19.63
N THR A 111 -4.26 -5.06 18.58
CA THR A 111 -3.59 -5.85 17.55
C THR A 111 -3.30 -4.96 16.34
N VAL A 112 -2.02 -4.77 16.02
CA VAL A 112 -1.59 -4.01 14.84
C VAL A 112 -1.03 -4.99 13.82
N MET A 113 -1.61 -4.99 12.62
CA MET A 113 -1.14 -5.77 11.49
C MET A 113 -0.27 -4.89 10.59
N ILE A 114 0.89 -5.42 10.22
CA ILE A 114 1.77 -4.81 9.20
C ILE A 114 1.88 -5.80 8.04
N ARG A 115 1.67 -5.31 6.82
CA ARG A 115 1.72 -6.12 5.59
C ARG A 115 2.86 -5.68 4.68
N ALA A 116 3.52 -6.66 4.09
CA ALA A 116 4.34 -6.49 2.88
C ALA A 116 3.92 -7.51 1.83
N ASP A 117 3.94 -7.11 0.56
CA ASP A 117 3.88 -7.98 -0.61
C ASP A 117 5.24 -8.63 -0.89
N THR A 118 5.24 -9.74 -1.66
CA THR A 118 6.46 -10.57 -1.76
C THR A 118 6.86 -10.96 -3.17
N ASP A 119 5.99 -10.77 -4.15
CA ASP A 119 6.19 -11.26 -5.52
C ASP A 119 7.00 -10.28 -6.38
N GLY A 120 7.57 -10.82 -7.44
CA GLY A 120 8.27 -10.10 -8.49
C GLY A 120 7.55 -10.18 -9.83
N LEU A 121 7.99 -9.38 -10.78
CA LEU A 121 7.41 -9.21 -12.10
C LEU A 121 8.18 -9.99 -13.18
N PRO A 122 7.50 -10.43 -14.27
CA PRO A 122 8.14 -11.12 -15.40
C PRO A 122 8.95 -10.16 -16.27
N ILE A 123 9.97 -9.51 -15.70
CA ILE A 123 10.80 -8.48 -16.31
C ILE A 123 12.26 -8.93 -16.35
N ILE A 124 12.95 -8.72 -17.47
CA ILE A 124 14.40 -8.84 -17.56
C ILE A 124 15.01 -7.53 -17.06
N GLU A 125 15.71 -7.59 -15.94
CA GLU A 125 16.33 -6.41 -15.35
C GLU A 125 17.42 -5.82 -16.22
N GLN A 126 17.44 -4.49 -16.33
CA GLN A 126 18.39 -3.70 -17.14
C GLN A 126 18.93 -2.49 -16.35
N THR A 127 18.98 -2.59 -15.03
CA THR A 127 19.46 -1.50 -14.16
C THR A 127 20.97 -1.30 -14.25
N GLY A 128 21.72 -2.33 -14.67
CA GLY A 128 23.19 -2.33 -14.68
C GLY A 128 23.82 -2.36 -13.29
N LYS A 129 23.05 -2.62 -12.24
CA LYS A 129 23.56 -2.74 -10.89
C LYS A 129 24.33 -4.05 -10.70
N PRO A 130 25.39 -4.08 -9.87
CA PRO A 130 26.18 -5.30 -9.65
C PRO A 130 25.38 -6.42 -8.96
N TYR A 131 24.25 -6.09 -8.36
CA TYR A 131 23.33 -7.01 -7.71
C TYR A 131 22.03 -7.26 -8.50
N ALA A 132 21.98 -6.85 -9.77
CA ALA A 132 20.82 -7.04 -10.63
C ALA A 132 20.41 -8.52 -10.70
N SER A 133 19.09 -8.76 -10.75
CA SER A 133 18.55 -10.12 -10.89
C SER A 133 18.91 -10.73 -12.26
N THR A 134 19.37 -11.98 -12.21
CA THR A 134 19.60 -12.81 -13.40
C THR A 134 18.64 -13.98 -13.47
N VAL A 135 17.64 -14.01 -12.59
CA VAL A 135 16.66 -15.10 -12.47
C VAL A 135 15.89 -15.26 -13.77
N ARG A 136 15.69 -16.52 -14.16
CA ARG A 136 14.85 -16.92 -15.30
C ARG A 136 13.95 -18.07 -14.87
N THR A 137 12.67 -17.95 -15.16
CA THR A 137 11.66 -18.96 -14.83
C THR A 137 10.62 -19.07 -15.93
N LEU A 138 9.61 -19.91 -15.74
CA LEU A 138 8.44 -19.99 -16.59
C LEU A 138 7.29 -19.20 -15.94
N ASP A 139 6.62 -18.38 -16.74
CA ASP A 139 5.37 -17.74 -16.33
C ASP A 139 4.18 -18.73 -16.34
N ALA A 140 3.00 -18.28 -15.97
CA ALA A 140 1.77 -19.09 -15.98
C ALA A 140 1.40 -19.64 -17.38
N ASN A 141 1.92 -19.04 -18.44
CA ASN A 141 1.70 -19.45 -19.83
C ASN A 141 2.83 -20.33 -20.38
N ASN A 142 3.76 -20.79 -19.52
CA ASN A 142 4.96 -21.54 -19.87
C ASN A 142 5.96 -20.76 -20.78
N ASN A 143 5.91 -19.43 -20.77
CA ASN A 143 6.93 -18.62 -21.46
C ASN A 143 8.15 -18.44 -20.54
N LYS A 144 9.34 -18.54 -21.11
CA LYS A 144 10.58 -18.25 -20.40
C LYS A 144 10.75 -16.74 -20.22
N VAL A 145 10.72 -16.27 -18.96
CA VAL A 145 10.81 -14.86 -18.60
C VAL A 145 11.97 -14.56 -17.64
N GLY A 146 12.41 -13.31 -17.59
CA GLY A 146 13.22 -12.83 -16.46
C GLY A 146 12.35 -12.53 -15.27
N VAL A 147 12.92 -12.44 -14.08
CA VAL A 147 12.17 -11.99 -12.88
C VAL A 147 12.91 -10.83 -12.22
N MET A 148 12.17 -9.80 -11.84
CA MET A 148 12.70 -8.61 -11.20
C MET A 148 11.70 -8.05 -10.16
N HIS A 149 12.19 -7.56 -9.02
CA HIS A 149 11.38 -6.72 -8.14
C HIS A 149 11.20 -5.30 -8.74
N GLY A 150 10.51 -5.24 -9.90
CA GLY A 150 10.27 -4.00 -10.62
C GLY A 150 9.27 -3.06 -9.96
N CYS A 151 8.53 -3.53 -8.93
CA CYS A 151 7.63 -2.76 -8.09
C CYS A 151 8.23 -2.42 -6.72
N GLY A 152 9.41 -2.97 -6.39
CA GLY A 152 10.14 -2.68 -5.16
C GLY A 152 9.66 -3.44 -3.92
N HIS A 153 9.03 -4.60 -4.12
CA HIS A 153 8.57 -5.44 -3.01
C HIS A 153 9.73 -5.94 -2.12
N ASP A 154 10.94 -6.02 -2.63
CA ASP A 154 12.17 -6.24 -1.86
C ASP A 154 12.43 -5.15 -0.82
N ILE A 155 12.13 -3.87 -1.11
CA ILE A 155 12.15 -2.77 -0.13
C ILE A 155 11.03 -2.94 0.89
N HIS A 156 9.84 -3.34 0.44
CA HIS A 156 8.70 -3.56 1.33
C HIS A 156 9.00 -4.67 2.34
N MET A 157 9.46 -5.83 1.87
CA MET A 157 9.84 -6.97 2.71
C MET A 157 10.99 -6.63 3.67
N THR A 158 11.98 -5.91 3.20
CA THR A 158 13.12 -5.51 4.04
C THR A 158 12.70 -4.51 5.12
N SER A 159 11.86 -3.53 4.77
CA SER A 159 11.29 -2.57 5.73
C SER A 159 10.38 -3.27 6.75
N PHE A 160 9.60 -4.25 6.31
CA PHE A 160 8.75 -5.11 7.14
C PHE A 160 9.58 -5.86 8.20
N ILE A 161 10.65 -6.55 7.82
CA ILE A 161 11.53 -7.25 8.76
C ILE A 161 12.25 -6.25 9.68
N GLY A 162 12.75 -5.14 9.14
CA GLY A 162 13.38 -4.09 9.95
C GLY A 162 12.42 -3.51 11.00
N THR A 163 11.16 -3.32 10.64
CA THR A 163 10.12 -2.87 11.58
C THR A 163 9.84 -3.92 12.68
N ALA A 164 9.75 -5.20 12.31
CA ALA A 164 9.59 -6.28 13.28
C ALA A 164 10.76 -6.32 14.28
N GLN A 165 12.01 -6.19 13.79
CA GLN A 165 13.22 -6.14 14.63
C GLN A 165 13.17 -4.95 15.59
N GLN A 166 12.79 -3.75 15.13
CA GLN A 166 12.67 -2.56 15.97
C GLN A 166 11.61 -2.74 17.06
N LEU A 167 10.42 -3.22 16.71
CA LEU A 167 9.34 -3.39 17.67
C LEU A 167 9.68 -4.46 18.73
N VAL A 168 10.34 -5.55 18.36
CA VAL A 168 10.82 -6.57 19.30
C VAL A 168 11.94 -6.03 20.20
N GLN A 169 12.93 -5.35 19.63
CA GLN A 169 14.02 -4.73 20.39
C GLN A 169 13.50 -3.71 21.42
N HIS A 170 12.44 -3.00 21.08
CA HIS A 170 11.84 -1.95 21.92
C HIS A 170 10.51 -2.38 22.56
N LYS A 171 10.32 -3.70 22.82
CA LYS A 171 9.09 -4.26 23.40
C LYS A 171 8.71 -3.67 24.77
N SER A 172 9.65 -3.06 25.50
CA SER A 172 9.33 -2.34 26.75
C SER A 172 8.55 -1.02 26.55
N HIS A 173 8.44 -0.53 25.32
CA HIS A 173 7.78 0.73 24.98
C HIS A 173 6.36 0.56 24.45
N TRP A 174 5.83 -0.65 24.35
CA TRP A 174 4.48 -0.90 23.86
C TRP A 174 3.88 -2.17 24.46
N GLN A 175 2.57 -2.30 24.39
CA GLN A 175 1.84 -3.51 24.74
C GLN A 175 0.79 -3.81 23.67
N GLY A 176 0.49 -5.11 23.45
CA GLY A 176 -0.48 -5.55 22.46
C GLY A 176 0.01 -6.76 21.67
N THR A 177 -0.56 -6.96 20.48
CA THR A 177 -0.20 -8.02 19.55
C THR A 177 0.27 -7.43 18.24
N LEU A 178 1.50 -7.75 17.83
CA LEU A 178 2.02 -7.43 16.49
C LEU A 178 1.75 -8.61 15.56
N MET A 179 1.02 -8.36 14.48
CA MET A 179 0.73 -9.33 13.42
C MET A 179 1.49 -8.93 12.15
N MET A 180 2.46 -9.72 11.76
CA MET A 180 3.26 -9.51 10.54
C MET A 180 2.74 -10.41 9.43
N VAL A 181 2.34 -9.83 8.30
CA VAL A 181 1.76 -10.55 7.16
C VAL A 181 2.61 -10.32 5.91
N ALA A 182 3.36 -11.34 5.48
CA ALA A 182 4.00 -11.36 4.18
C ALA A 182 3.03 -11.98 3.17
N GLN A 183 2.56 -11.16 2.23
CA GLN A 183 1.48 -11.51 1.32
C GLN A 183 2.02 -11.84 -0.07
N PRO A 184 1.71 -13.01 -0.67
CA PRO A 184 2.10 -13.36 -2.03
C PRO A 184 1.20 -12.68 -3.07
N ALA A 185 1.55 -12.78 -4.35
CA ALA A 185 0.70 -12.61 -5.52
C ALA A 185 -0.09 -11.27 -5.57
N GLU A 186 0.56 -10.17 -5.18
CA GLU A 186 -0.01 -8.81 -5.27
C GLU A 186 -0.17 -8.39 -6.73
N GLU A 187 0.83 -8.63 -7.58
CA GLU A 187 0.91 -8.18 -8.98
C GLU A 187 -0.18 -8.77 -9.89
N VAL A 188 -0.85 -9.82 -9.41
CA VAL A 188 -2.03 -10.41 -10.06
C VAL A 188 -3.33 -10.18 -9.27
N GLY A 189 -3.28 -9.35 -8.22
CA GLY A 189 -4.45 -8.98 -7.39
C GLY A 189 -5.05 -10.13 -6.61
N GLY A 190 -4.31 -11.21 -6.39
CA GLY A 190 -4.85 -12.47 -5.86
C GLY A 190 -4.48 -12.80 -4.43
N GLY A 191 -3.39 -12.23 -3.93
CA GLY A 191 -2.78 -12.67 -2.68
C GLY A 191 -3.59 -12.33 -1.43
N ALA A 192 -4.01 -11.08 -1.27
CA ALA A 192 -4.86 -10.68 -0.15
C ALA A 192 -6.16 -11.49 -0.13
N LYS A 193 -6.80 -11.67 -1.30
CA LYS A 193 -8.01 -12.48 -1.45
C LYS A 193 -7.78 -13.94 -1.05
N ALA A 194 -6.66 -14.54 -1.46
CA ALA A 194 -6.32 -15.92 -1.12
C ALA A 194 -6.10 -16.09 0.40
N MET A 195 -5.36 -15.18 1.03
CA MET A 195 -5.13 -15.22 2.48
C MET A 195 -6.42 -15.02 3.28
N ILE A 196 -7.28 -14.06 2.88
CA ILE A 196 -8.58 -13.83 3.51
C ILE A 196 -9.48 -15.07 3.35
N LYS A 197 -9.56 -15.64 2.15
CA LYS A 197 -10.36 -16.85 1.86
C LYS A 197 -9.89 -18.06 2.66
N GLU A 198 -8.60 -18.17 2.95
CA GLU A 198 -8.05 -19.22 3.79
C GLU A 198 -8.30 -19.00 5.29
N GLY A 199 -8.89 -17.89 5.67
CA GLY A 199 -9.30 -17.55 7.04
C GLY A 199 -8.24 -16.77 7.81
N LEU A 200 -7.60 -15.78 7.16
CA LEU A 200 -6.60 -14.93 7.81
C LEU A 200 -7.12 -14.31 9.12
N PHE A 201 -8.38 -13.85 9.14
CA PHE A 201 -8.99 -13.22 10.30
C PHE A 201 -9.84 -14.16 11.17
N ASP A 202 -9.95 -15.44 10.77
CA ASP A 202 -10.62 -16.48 11.56
C ASP A 202 -9.61 -17.32 12.36
N LYS A 203 -8.45 -17.62 11.72
CA LYS A 203 -7.39 -18.43 12.30
C LYS A 203 -6.44 -17.63 13.20
N PHE A 204 -6.29 -16.35 12.92
CA PHE A 204 -5.41 -15.43 13.64
C PHE A 204 -6.21 -14.31 14.30
N ALA A 205 -5.57 -13.54 15.20
CA ALA A 205 -6.22 -12.42 15.85
C ALA A 205 -6.69 -11.39 14.81
N GLN A 206 -7.93 -10.94 14.92
CA GLN A 206 -8.45 -9.83 14.12
C GLN A 206 -7.70 -8.56 14.51
N PRO A 207 -7.07 -7.83 13.57
CA PRO A 207 -6.37 -6.61 13.88
C PRO A 207 -7.32 -5.43 14.11
N ASP A 208 -6.92 -4.50 14.99
CA ASP A 208 -7.58 -3.22 15.17
C ASP A 208 -7.16 -2.23 14.09
N HIS A 209 -5.93 -2.36 13.58
CA HIS A 209 -5.35 -1.52 12.54
C HIS A 209 -4.50 -2.34 11.57
N VAL A 210 -4.54 -1.99 10.28
CA VAL A 210 -3.73 -2.64 9.24
C VAL A 210 -2.88 -1.58 8.53
N LEU A 211 -1.58 -1.77 8.54
CA LEU A 211 -0.60 -0.86 7.96
C LEU A 211 0.12 -1.49 6.78
N GLY A 212 0.38 -0.68 5.76
CA GLY A 212 1.22 -1.04 4.62
C GLY A 212 2.07 0.14 4.17
N LEU A 213 3.10 -0.13 3.41
CA LEU A 213 3.85 0.87 2.66
C LEU A 213 4.05 0.40 1.22
N HIS A 214 4.22 1.34 0.31
CA HIS A 214 4.59 1.06 -1.08
C HIS A 214 5.66 2.05 -1.54
N VAL A 215 6.74 1.57 -2.15
CA VAL A 215 7.78 2.42 -2.69
C VAL A 215 7.27 3.23 -3.89
N SER A 216 7.73 4.46 -4.02
CA SER A 216 7.35 5.37 -5.11
C SER A 216 8.55 5.71 -5.98
N ALA A 217 8.40 5.53 -7.30
CA ALA A 217 9.36 5.94 -8.31
C ALA A 217 9.33 7.45 -8.65
N SER A 218 8.47 8.22 -7.97
CA SER A 218 8.29 9.66 -8.20
C SER A 218 8.48 10.51 -6.94
N LEU A 219 8.90 9.89 -5.82
CA LEU A 219 9.17 10.55 -4.56
C LEU A 219 10.63 10.32 -4.16
N PRO A 220 11.38 11.35 -3.71
CA PRO A 220 12.76 11.14 -3.30
C PRO A 220 12.84 10.31 -2.03
N ALA A 221 13.83 9.42 -1.95
CA ALA A 221 14.16 8.67 -0.74
C ALA A 221 14.39 9.63 0.44
N GLY A 222 14.03 9.21 1.64
CA GLY A 222 13.98 10.06 2.82
C GLY A 222 12.62 10.75 3.03
N LYS A 223 11.70 10.65 2.07
CA LYS A 223 10.34 11.22 2.17
C LYS A 223 9.26 10.15 2.17
N VAL A 224 8.14 10.50 2.79
CA VAL A 224 6.90 9.70 2.86
C VAL A 224 5.73 10.55 2.38
N ALA A 225 4.76 9.94 1.70
CA ALA A 225 3.55 10.62 1.27
C ALA A 225 2.31 9.81 1.66
N ILE A 226 1.31 10.46 2.25
CA ILE A 226 0.08 9.80 2.73
C ILE A 226 -1.15 10.52 2.18
N ALA A 227 -2.12 9.76 1.68
CA ALA A 227 -3.44 10.24 1.24
C ALA A 227 -4.51 9.73 2.22
N PRO A 228 -5.15 10.57 3.04
CA PRO A 228 -6.38 10.20 3.74
C PRO A 228 -7.54 10.01 2.75
N GLY A 229 -8.32 8.95 2.92
CA GLY A 229 -9.37 8.60 1.97
C GLY A 229 -8.86 7.73 0.82
N TYR A 230 -9.38 7.92 -0.39
CA TYR A 230 -8.92 7.13 -1.54
C TYR A 230 -7.44 7.37 -1.83
N ALA A 231 -6.68 6.26 -1.94
CA ALA A 231 -5.25 6.27 -2.27
C ALA A 231 -4.98 5.63 -3.63
N LEU A 232 -5.59 4.45 -3.90
CA LEU A 232 -5.43 3.71 -5.16
C LEU A 232 -6.79 3.31 -5.73
N ALA A 233 -6.87 3.18 -7.06
CA ALA A 233 -8.13 2.89 -7.76
C ALA A 233 -8.50 1.41 -7.68
N ASN A 234 -9.79 1.11 -7.97
CA ASN A 234 -10.17 -0.25 -8.31
C ASN A 234 -9.58 -0.64 -9.67
N VAL A 235 -9.41 -1.94 -9.87
CA VAL A 235 -9.02 -2.55 -11.14
C VAL A 235 -10.10 -3.54 -11.55
N ASP A 236 -10.66 -3.37 -12.75
CA ASP A 236 -11.56 -4.33 -13.36
C ASP A 236 -11.11 -4.69 -14.76
N SER A 237 -11.16 -5.97 -15.09
CA SER A 237 -11.02 -6.53 -16.43
C SER A 237 -12.39 -6.82 -17.00
N VAL A 238 -12.67 -6.36 -18.22
CA VAL A 238 -13.95 -6.59 -18.91
C VAL A 238 -13.70 -7.02 -20.34
N ASP A 239 -14.27 -8.16 -20.73
CA ASP A 239 -14.25 -8.64 -22.10
C ASP A 239 -15.61 -8.39 -22.78
N ILE A 240 -15.58 -7.92 -24.04
CA ILE A 240 -16.77 -7.77 -24.86
C ILE A 240 -16.61 -8.61 -26.13
N THR A 241 -17.46 -9.62 -26.31
CA THR A 241 -17.55 -10.39 -27.55
C THR A 241 -18.66 -9.81 -28.41
N VAL A 242 -18.26 -9.13 -29.48
CA VAL A 242 -19.17 -8.54 -30.47
C VAL A 242 -19.43 -9.56 -31.56
N LYS A 243 -20.60 -10.18 -31.58
CA LYS A 243 -21.01 -11.14 -32.60
C LYS A 243 -21.52 -10.42 -33.84
N GLY A 244 -21.42 -11.10 -34.99
CA GLY A 244 -21.89 -10.59 -36.26
C GLY A 244 -22.41 -11.72 -37.19
N LYS A 245 -22.72 -11.36 -38.43
CA LYS A 245 -23.01 -12.30 -39.50
C LYS A 245 -21.94 -12.11 -40.57
N GLY A 246 -20.95 -13.00 -40.61
CA GLY A 246 -19.84 -12.96 -41.54
C GLY A 246 -20.25 -13.25 -43.00
N GLY A 247 -19.31 -12.99 -43.90
CA GLY A 247 -19.50 -13.25 -45.31
C GLY A 247 -18.44 -12.63 -46.22
N HIS A 248 -18.73 -12.52 -47.50
CA HIS A 248 -17.83 -11.97 -48.49
C HIS A 248 -17.76 -10.44 -48.40
N GLY A 249 -16.56 -9.87 -48.26
CA GLY A 249 -16.36 -8.42 -48.08
C GLY A 249 -16.95 -7.53 -49.19
N ALA A 250 -17.18 -8.09 -50.42
CA ALA A 250 -17.85 -7.37 -51.49
C ALA A 250 -19.38 -7.37 -51.42
N TYR A 251 -19.97 -8.14 -50.49
CA TYR A 251 -21.43 -8.25 -50.28
C TYR A 251 -21.84 -7.85 -48.87
N PRO A 252 -21.42 -6.65 -48.36
CA PRO A 252 -21.67 -6.25 -46.95
C PRO A 252 -23.16 -6.18 -46.62
N HIS A 253 -24.04 -5.93 -47.59
CA HIS A 253 -25.51 -5.87 -47.43
C HIS A 253 -26.16 -7.21 -47.05
N THR A 254 -25.44 -8.34 -47.19
CA THR A 254 -25.91 -9.68 -46.78
C THR A 254 -25.39 -10.10 -45.41
N THR A 255 -24.58 -9.25 -44.77
CA THR A 255 -23.84 -9.50 -43.52
C THR A 255 -24.23 -8.51 -42.45
N ILE A 256 -23.75 -8.73 -41.24
CA ILE A 256 -23.67 -7.73 -40.17
C ILE A 256 -22.23 -7.72 -39.70
N ASP A 257 -21.49 -6.69 -40.05
CA ASP A 257 -20.05 -6.62 -39.84
C ASP A 257 -19.69 -6.33 -38.37
N PRO A 258 -19.15 -7.29 -37.62
CA PRO A 258 -18.82 -7.10 -36.22
C PRO A 258 -17.65 -6.14 -36.02
N VAL A 259 -16.78 -5.93 -37.02
CA VAL A 259 -15.68 -4.94 -36.96
C VAL A 259 -16.24 -3.53 -36.91
N VAL A 260 -17.24 -3.23 -37.74
CA VAL A 260 -17.93 -1.92 -37.73
C VAL A 260 -18.70 -1.71 -36.43
N VAL A 261 -19.38 -2.75 -35.91
CA VAL A 261 -20.10 -2.67 -34.64
C VAL A 261 -19.14 -2.45 -33.49
N ALA A 262 -18.03 -3.19 -33.43
CA ALA A 262 -17.00 -3.02 -32.40
C ALA A 262 -16.37 -1.62 -32.43
N ALA A 263 -16.05 -1.07 -33.60
CA ALA A 263 -15.53 0.30 -33.74
C ALA A 263 -16.52 1.33 -33.17
N ARG A 264 -17.84 1.19 -33.43
CA ARG A 264 -18.87 2.06 -32.85
C ARG A 264 -18.95 1.92 -31.33
N ILE A 265 -18.82 0.70 -30.81
CA ILE A 265 -18.78 0.44 -29.36
C ILE A 265 -17.57 1.16 -28.75
N VAL A 266 -16.36 0.99 -29.28
CA VAL A 266 -15.14 1.64 -28.79
C VAL A 266 -15.31 3.15 -28.67
N LEU A 267 -15.87 3.79 -29.72
CA LEU A 267 -16.11 5.25 -29.70
C LEU A 267 -17.18 5.66 -28.68
N ALA A 268 -18.26 4.89 -28.58
CA ALA A 268 -19.34 5.20 -27.63
C ALA A 268 -18.88 5.05 -26.16
N LEU A 269 -18.05 4.05 -25.84
CA LEU A 269 -17.55 3.82 -24.49
C LEU A 269 -16.75 5.02 -23.96
N GLN A 270 -16.09 5.81 -24.84
CA GLN A 270 -15.38 7.03 -24.43
C GLN A 270 -16.32 8.09 -23.87
N THR A 271 -17.61 8.06 -24.24
CA THR A 271 -18.59 9.00 -23.74
C THR A 271 -19.05 8.71 -22.31
N ILE A 272 -18.81 7.54 -21.79
CA ILE A 272 -19.14 7.20 -20.39
C ILE A 272 -18.40 8.13 -19.44
N THR A 273 -17.09 8.21 -19.55
CA THR A 273 -16.26 9.10 -18.72
C THR A 273 -16.56 10.57 -19.01
N SER A 274 -16.78 10.93 -20.28
CA SER A 274 -16.90 12.35 -20.64
C SER A 274 -18.32 12.91 -20.52
N ARG A 275 -19.39 12.06 -20.42
CA ARG A 275 -20.81 12.51 -20.48
C ARG A 275 -21.73 11.89 -19.43
N GLU A 276 -21.36 10.77 -18.81
CA GLU A 276 -22.26 10.08 -17.86
C GLU A 276 -21.70 10.04 -16.43
N VAL A 277 -20.40 9.88 -16.27
CA VAL A 277 -19.74 10.00 -14.97
C VAL A 277 -19.59 11.48 -14.61
N SER A 278 -19.85 11.83 -13.35
CA SER A 278 -19.60 13.19 -12.85
C SER A 278 -18.15 13.63 -13.12
N PRO A 279 -17.90 14.85 -13.62
CA PRO A 279 -16.54 15.35 -13.85
C PRO A 279 -15.72 15.52 -12.56
N LEU A 280 -16.35 15.42 -11.38
CA LEU A 280 -15.69 15.43 -10.07
C LEU A 280 -15.29 14.01 -9.60
N GLU A 281 -15.70 12.96 -10.32
CA GLU A 281 -15.40 11.57 -10.02
C GLU A 281 -14.38 11.03 -11.03
N PRO A 282 -13.18 10.65 -10.58
CA PRO A 282 -12.19 10.03 -11.46
C PRO A 282 -12.70 8.72 -12.05
N SER A 283 -12.54 8.56 -13.36
CA SER A 283 -13.04 7.42 -14.14
C SER A 283 -12.14 7.15 -15.34
N VAL A 284 -11.70 5.93 -15.51
CA VAL A 284 -10.93 5.47 -16.67
C VAL A 284 -11.63 4.27 -17.29
N ILE A 285 -11.80 4.29 -18.61
CA ILE A 285 -12.23 3.16 -19.43
C ILE A 285 -11.27 3.10 -20.61
N THR A 286 -10.45 2.06 -20.65
CA THR A 286 -9.50 1.84 -21.72
C THR A 286 -9.82 0.54 -22.43
N VAL A 287 -10.00 0.59 -23.76
CA VAL A 287 -10.01 -0.59 -24.61
C VAL A 287 -8.55 -0.92 -24.94
N GLY A 288 -7.98 -1.88 -24.23
CA GLY A 288 -6.57 -2.25 -24.32
C GLY A 288 -6.27 -3.15 -25.52
N SER A 289 -7.26 -3.94 -25.96
CA SER A 289 -7.08 -4.79 -27.15
C SER A 289 -8.36 -4.93 -27.97
N ILE A 290 -8.18 -5.16 -29.27
CA ILE A 290 -9.26 -5.47 -30.23
C ILE A 290 -8.74 -6.57 -31.17
N HIS A 291 -9.48 -7.67 -31.22
CA HIS A 291 -9.11 -8.83 -32.03
C HIS A 291 -10.30 -9.28 -32.89
N GLY A 292 -10.13 -9.30 -34.19
CA GLY A 292 -11.16 -9.77 -35.12
C GLY A 292 -10.73 -9.63 -36.57
N GLY A 293 -11.38 -10.42 -37.42
CA GLY A 293 -11.04 -10.52 -38.84
C GLY A 293 -9.84 -11.43 -39.11
N SER A 294 -9.75 -11.97 -40.33
CA SER A 294 -8.68 -12.86 -40.77
C SER A 294 -8.07 -12.45 -42.10
N LYS A 295 -8.83 -11.80 -42.97
CA LYS A 295 -8.40 -11.41 -44.30
C LYS A 295 -9.22 -10.21 -44.80
N HIS A 296 -8.60 -9.36 -45.66
CA HIS A 296 -9.19 -8.10 -46.12
C HIS A 296 -10.51 -8.23 -46.88
N ASN A 297 -10.85 -9.39 -47.43
CA ASN A 297 -12.06 -9.65 -48.23
C ASN A 297 -13.08 -10.58 -47.50
N ILE A 298 -12.90 -10.81 -46.18
CA ILE A 298 -13.78 -11.63 -45.36
C ILE A 298 -14.33 -10.80 -44.21
N ILE A 299 -15.64 -10.72 -44.09
CA ILE A 299 -16.28 -10.20 -42.86
C ILE A 299 -16.36 -11.35 -41.87
N SER A 300 -15.78 -11.14 -40.66
CA SER A 300 -15.74 -12.16 -39.60
C SER A 300 -17.09 -12.36 -38.93
N ASN A 301 -17.21 -13.42 -38.10
CA ASN A 301 -18.38 -13.67 -37.30
C ASN A 301 -18.32 -13.01 -35.91
N GLU A 302 -17.13 -12.58 -35.47
CA GLU A 302 -16.97 -11.95 -34.15
C GLU A 302 -15.75 -11.03 -34.11
N VAL A 303 -15.79 -10.11 -33.12
CA VAL A 303 -14.66 -9.30 -32.65
C VAL A 303 -14.66 -9.33 -31.14
N LYS A 304 -13.47 -9.46 -30.53
CA LYS A 304 -13.27 -9.41 -29.08
C LYS A 304 -12.61 -8.09 -28.70
N LEU A 305 -13.11 -7.45 -27.65
CA LEU A 305 -12.53 -6.26 -27.02
C LEU A 305 -12.16 -6.62 -25.59
N GLN A 306 -10.99 -6.17 -25.13
CA GLN A 306 -10.56 -6.30 -23.74
C GLN A 306 -10.37 -4.92 -23.15
N LEU A 307 -10.98 -4.68 -22.01
CA LEU A 307 -11.03 -3.39 -21.36
C LEU A 307 -10.46 -3.46 -19.96
N THR A 308 -9.84 -2.37 -19.50
CA THR A 308 -9.60 -2.12 -18.08
C THR A 308 -10.42 -0.92 -17.63
N LEU A 309 -11.03 -1.04 -16.44
CA LEU A 309 -11.78 0.03 -15.80
C LEU A 309 -11.07 0.45 -14.52
N ARG A 310 -11.07 1.78 -14.23
CA ARG A 310 -10.55 2.34 -13.00
C ARG A 310 -11.50 3.39 -12.45
N SER A 311 -11.70 3.39 -11.16
CA SER A 311 -12.39 4.46 -10.40
C SER A 311 -12.05 4.31 -8.92
N TYR A 312 -12.44 5.28 -8.10
CA TYR A 312 -12.30 5.14 -6.64
C TYR A 312 -13.61 4.72 -5.99
N ASN A 313 -14.69 5.36 -6.40
CA ASN A 313 -16.00 5.19 -5.80
C ASN A 313 -16.69 3.93 -6.35
N PRO A 314 -17.13 2.97 -5.49
CA PRO A 314 -17.84 1.77 -5.95
C PRO A 314 -19.13 2.07 -6.76
N LYS A 315 -19.78 3.22 -6.52
CA LYS A 315 -20.94 3.64 -7.31
C LYS A 315 -20.55 3.99 -8.75
N VAL A 316 -19.38 4.62 -8.96
CA VAL A 316 -18.84 4.91 -10.29
C VAL A 316 -18.51 3.62 -11.02
N ARG A 317 -17.85 2.65 -10.35
CA ARG A 317 -17.63 1.30 -10.92
C ARG A 317 -18.91 0.66 -11.40
N ALA A 318 -19.92 0.62 -10.53
CA ALA A 318 -21.22 0.04 -10.88
C ALA A 318 -21.87 0.76 -12.08
N GLN A 319 -21.78 2.09 -12.14
CA GLN A 319 -22.25 2.91 -13.25
C GLN A 319 -21.50 2.59 -14.54
N GLN A 320 -20.14 2.51 -14.51
CA GLN A 320 -19.33 2.14 -15.67
C GLN A 320 -19.80 0.81 -16.26
N ILE A 321 -19.89 -0.24 -15.44
CA ILE A 321 -20.30 -1.59 -15.88
C ILE A 321 -21.72 -1.58 -16.45
N ALA A 322 -22.68 -0.98 -15.76
CA ALA A 322 -24.06 -0.89 -16.22
C ALA A 322 -24.17 -0.14 -17.56
N THR A 323 -23.44 0.95 -17.72
CA THR A 323 -23.43 1.76 -18.94
C THR A 323 -22.76 1.04 -20.10
N ILE A 324 -21.64 0.33 -19.87
CA ILE A 324 -21.00 -0.52 -20.89
C ILE A 324 -22.03 -1.54 -21.44
N LYS A 325 -22.71 -2.27 -20.56
CA LYS A 325 -23.72 -3.25 -20.95
C LYS A 325 -24.88 -2.60 -21.76
N ARG A 326 -25.38 -1.46 -21.30
CA ARG A 326 -26.47 -0.72 -21.97
C ARG A 326 -26.06 -0.20 -23.34
N MET A 327 -24.89 0.48 -23.45
CA MET A 327 -24.40 1.04 -24.71
C MET A 327 -24.10 -0.04 -25.74
N THR A 328 -23.42 -1.11 -25.33
CA THR A 328 -23.08 -2.23 -26.20
C THR A 328 -24.31 -2.87 -26.78
N LYS A 329 -25.35 -3.12 -25.96
CA LYS A 329 -26.63 -3.63 -26.40
C LYS A 329 -27.34 -2.66 -27.36
N GLY A 330 -27.38 -1.34 -27.04
CA GLY A 330 -28.02 -0.34 -27.89
C GLY A 330 -27.36 -0.20 -29.26
N ILE A 331 -26.04 -0.26 -29.33
CA ILE A 331 -25.29 -0.21 -30.61
C ILE A 331 -25.56 -1.46 -31.44
N ALA A 332 -25.60 -2.64 -30.83
CA ALA A 332 -25.94 -3.88 -31.49
C ALA A 332 -27.36 -3.82 -32.16
N ILE A 333 -28.33 -3.35 -31.39
CA ILE A 333 -29.70 -3.15 -31.90
C ILE A 333 -29.71 -2.18 -33.10
N SER A 334 -29.02 -1.03 -32.98
CA SER A 334 -28.94 -0.02 -34.04
C SER A 334 -28.18 -0.49 -35.30
N ALA A 335 -27.38 -1.56 -35.18
CA ALA A 335 -26.67 -2.22 -36.26
C ALA A 335 -27.53 -3.37 -36.90
N GLY A 336 -28.72 -3.63 -36.38
CA GLY A 336 -29.59 -4.68 -36.87
C GLY A 336 -29.24 -6.09 -36.38
N LEU A 337 -28.46 -6.23 -35.31
CA LEU A 337 -28.16 -7.53 -34.72
C LEU A 337 -29.44 -8.11 -34.09
N PRO A 338 -29.82 -9.35 -34.41
CA PRO A 338 -30.90 -10.04 -33.71
C PRO A 338 -30.47 -10.33 -32.25
N GLU A 339 -31.43 -10.51 -31.36
CA GLU A 339 -31.17 -10.74 -29.93
C GLU A 339 -30.26 -11.95 -29.69
N ALA A 340 -30.33 -12.99 -30.50
CA ALA A 340 -29.47 -14.17 -30.42
C ALA A 340 -27.99 -13.87 -30.70
N LEU A 341 -27.67 -12.72 -31.31
CA LEU A 341 -26.33 -12.23 -31.58
C LEU A 341 -25.96 -11.00 -30.71
N ALA A 342 -26.75 -10.74 -29.66
CA ALA A 342 -26.39 -9.66 -28.71
C ALA A 342 -24.97 -9.84 -28.23
N PRO A 343 -24.16 -8.75 -28.13
CA PRO A 343 -22.81 -8.82 -27.60
C PRO A 343 -22.83 -9.34 -26.18
N ASP A 344 -21.83 -10.16 -25.86
CA ASP A 344 -21.58 -10.64 -24.51
C ASP A 344 -20.60 -9.70 -23.81
N VAL A 345 -20.97 -9.25 -22.60
CA VAL A 345 -20.13 -8.39 -21.75
C VAL A 345 -19.81 -9.16 -20.47
N PHE A 346 -18.62 -9.70 -20.41
CA PHE A 346 -18.13 -10.49 -19.29
C PHE A 346 -17.23 -9.61 -18.39
N VAL A 347 -17.55 -9.55 -17.11
CA VAL A 347 -16.73 -8.88 -16.08
C VAL A 347 -16.01 -9.95 -15.29
N HIS A 348 -14.69 -9.87 -15.22
CA HIS A 348 -13.85 -10.81 -14.45
C HIS A 348 -13.92 -10.46 -12.95
N GLU A 349 -15.04 -10.79 -12.29
CA GLU A 349 -15.25 -10.43 -10.86
C GLU A 349 -14.23 -11.09 -9.91
N ASP A 350 -13.63 -12.20 -10.30
CA ASP A 350 -12.58 -12.90 -9.59
C ASP A 350 -11.21 -12.21 -9.69
N GLU A 351 -11.00 -11.38 -10.72
CA GLU A 351 -9.82 -10.56 -10.92
C GLU A 351 -10.00 -9.12 -10.41
N THR A 352 -11.18 -8.77 -9.91
CA THR A 352 -11.47 -7.42 -9.43
C THR A 352 -10.65 -7.11 -8.18
N ILE A 353 -9.90 -6.01 -8.23
CA ILE A 353 -9.23 -5.40 -7.08
C ILE A 353 -10.05 -4.17 -6.65
N PRO A 354 -10.53 -4.06 -5.41
CA PRO A 354 -11.26 -2.90 -4.97
C PRO A 354 -10.32 -1.70 -4.76
N SER A 355 -10.87 -0.48 -4.83
CA SER A 355 -10.10 0.71 -4.49
C SER A 355 -9.58 0.67 -3.05
N THR A 356 -8.33 1.07 -2.86
CA THR A 356 -7.74 1.21 -1.52
C THR A 356 -8.20 2.54 -0.91
N TYR A 357 -8.89 2.43 0.22
CA TYR A 357 -9.39 3.58 0.97
C TYR A 357 -8.72 3.63 2.34
N ASN A 358 -7.74 4.50 2.48
CA ASN A 358 -7.08 4.75 3.76
C ASN A 358 -8.08 5.33 4.75
N ASN A 359 -8.20 4.71 5.93
CA ASN A 359 -9.03 5.26 6.99
C ASN A 359 -8.53 6.67 7.36
N PRO A 360 -9.35 7.72 7.23
CA PRO A 360 -8.86 9.09 7.40
C PRO A 360 -8.29 9.38 8.79
N LYS A 361 -8.88 8.81 9.85
CA LYS A 361 -8.39 9.00 11.22
C LYS A 361 -7.02 8.33 11.41
N LEU A 362 -6.88 7.09 10.94
CA LEU A 362 -5.63 6.34 10.99
C LEU A 362 -4.55 7.02 10.16
N ALA A 363 -4.86 7.45 8.93
CA ALA A 363 -3.91 8.13 8.05
C ALA A 363 -3.41 9.46 8.63
N ILE A 364 -4.28 10.23 9.30
CA ILE A 364 -3.91 11.47 10.00
C ILE A 364 -3.01 11.17 11.19
N ALA A 365 -3.36 10.19 12.04
CA ALA A 365 -2.55 9.79 13.19
C ALA A 365 -1.16 9.33 12.73
N MET A 366 -1.06 8.46 11.72
CA MET A 366 0.21 8.03 11.14
C MET A 366 1.02 9.21 10.57
N THR A 367 0.35 10.17 9.90
CA THR A 367 1.01 11.36 9.37
C THR A 367 1.70 12.16 10.48
N GLU A 368 1.04 12.36 11.61
CA GLU A 368 1.61 13.11 12.73
C GLU A 368 2.74 12.33 13.42
N SER A 369 2.57 11.02 13.64
CA SER A 369 3.62 10.15 14.18
C SER A 369 4.87 10.16 13.29
N ILE A 370 4.72 10.03 11.98
CA ILE A 370 5.84 10.04 11.03
C ILE A 370 6.50 11.43 10.96
N LYS A 371 5.73 12.54 11.05
CA LYS A 371 6.30 13.88 11.13
C LYS A 371 7.16 14.08 12.37
N GLN A 372 6.77 13.53 13.50
CA GLN A 372 7.57 13.59 14.73
C GLN A 372 8.89 12.82 14.57
N GLU A 373 8.85 11.67 13.90
CA GLU A 373 10.02 10.82 13.71
C GLU A 373 10.96 11.31 12.61
N LEU A 374 10.44 11.68 11.44
CA LEU A 374 11.23 12.04 10.26
C LEU A 374 11.43 13.54 10.07
N GLY A 375 10.67 14.37 10.78
CA GLY A 375 10.56 15.81 10.55
C GLY A 375 9.46 16.15 9.55
N ALA A 376 8.77 17.27 9.78
CA ALA A 376 7.58 17.67 9.01
C ALA A 376 7.86 17.83 7.50
N ASP A 377 9.03 18.32 7.12
CA ASP A 377 9.44 18.54 5.73
C ASP A 377 9.60 17.23 4.93
N ASN A 378 9.70 16.09 5.61
CA ASN A 378 9.86 14.78 5.00
C ASN A 378 8.54 14.01 4.86
N VAL A 379 7.42 14.60 5.29
CA VAL A 379 6.08 14.01 5.14
C VAL A 379 5.22 14.92 4.28
N VAL A 380 4.87 14.44 3.10
CA VAL A 380 4.08 15.22 2.14
C VAL A 380 2.68 14.60 1.96
N LYS A 381 1.73 15.41 1.52
CA LYS A 381 0.40 14.92 1.14
C LYS A 381 0.52 14.17 -0.18
N ALA A 382 0.01 12.95 -0.25
CA ALA A 382 -0.15 12.21 -1.50
C ALA A 382 -1.45 12.61 -2.19
N GLU A 383 -1.45 12.65 -3.52
CA GLU A 383 -2.68 12.63 -4.31
C GLU A 383 -3.02 11.17 -4.67
N PRO A 384 -4.31 10.83 -4.79
CA PRO A 384 -4.75 9.50 -5.21
C PRO A 384 -4.23 9.15 -6.62
N VAL A 385 -3.90 7.87 -6.85
CA VAL A 385 -3.41 7.38 -8.15
C VAL A 385 -4.31 6.32 -8.74
N MET A 386 -4.29 6.18 -10.08
CA MET A 386 -5.08 5.16 -10.80
C MET A 386 -4.42 3.77 -10.85
N ALA A 387 -3.32 3.56 -10.13
CA ALA A 387 -2.75 2.24 -9.91
C ALA A 387 -3.68 1.38 -9.03
N GLY A 388 -3.59 0.05 -9.17
CA GLY A 388 -4.28 -0.90 -8.30
C GLY A 388 -3.36 -1.39 -7.19
N GLU A 389 -3.93 -1.95 -6.12
CA GLU A 389 -3.22 -2.54 -5.00
C GLU A 389 -4.21 -3.38 -4.17
N ASP A 390 -3.95 -4.68 -4.02
CA ASP A 390 -4.88 -5.60 -3.37
C ASP A 390 -4.92 -5.47 -1.83
N PHE A 391 -4.00 -4.70 -1.23
CA PHE A 391 -4.05 -4.29 0.18
C PHE A 391 -5.42 -3.73 0.59
N GLY A 392 -6.10 -3.05 -0.34
CA GLY A 392 -7.45 -2.51 -0.15
C GLY A 392 -8.47 -3.56 0.28
N MET A 393 -8.24 -4.84 -0.04
CA MET A 393 -9.14 -5.95 0.31
C MET A 393 -9.27 -6.15 1.81
N TYR A 394 -8.23 -5.92 2.60
CA TYR A 394 -8.27 -6.07 4.06
C TYR A 394 -9.31 -5.15 4.71
N GLY A 395 -9.49 -3.94 4.19
CA GLY A 395 -10.53 -3.00 4.64
C GLY A 395 -11.92 -3.27 4.09
N ARG A 396 -12.08 -4.24 3.18
CA ARG A 396 -13.37 -4.58 2.54
C ARG A 396 -14.01 -5.86 3.08
N THR A 397 -13.39 -6.50 4.05
CA THR A 397 -13.97 -7.65 4.75
C THR A 397 -15.20 -7.22 5.58
N GLU A 398 -15.97 -8.18 6.08
CA GLU A 398 -17.08 -7.93 6.99
C GLU A 398 -16.66 -7.17 8.26
N HIS A 399 -15.40 -7.32 8.67
CA HIS A 399 -14.81 -6.64 9.83
C HIS A 399 -14.57 -5.14 9.60
N LYS A 400 -14.55 -4.66 8.34
CA LYS A 400 -14.35 -3.24 7.97
C LYS A 400 -13.14 -2.63 8.67
N LEU A 401 -12.01 -3.34 8.64
CA LEU A 401 -10.79 -2.97 9.34
C LEU A 401 -10.29 -1.59 8.90
N PRO A 402 -9.85 -0.74 9.83
CA PRO A 402 -9.13 0.49 9.50
C PRO A 402 -7.78 0.13 8.86
N ILE A 403 -7.62 0.47 7.58
CA ILE A 403 -6.38 0.24 6.84
C ILE A 403 -5.73 1.55 6.44
N THR A 404 -4.42 1.60 6.35
CA THR A 404 -3.66 2.70 5.75
C THR A 404 -2.39 2.19 5.09
N ILE A 405 -2.21 2.55 3.82
CA ILE A 405 -0.97 2.38 3.07
C ILE A 405 -0.38 3.76 2.75
N PHE A 406 0.94 3.91 2.87
CA PHE A 406 1.62 5.16 2.53
C PHE A 406 2.71 4.93 1.47
N TRP A 407 3.02 5.99 0.73
CA TRP A 407 4.09 5.98 -0.25
C TRP A 407 5.43 6.27 0.42
N LEU A 408 6.42 5.45 0.11
CA LEU A 408 7.80 5.58 0.54
C LEU A 408 8.67 6.05 -0.64
N GLY A 409 9.42 7.12 -0.48
CA GLY A 409 10.31 7.61 -1.54
C GLY A 409 11.40 6.61 -1.88
N GLY A 410 11.56 6.32 -3.18
CA GLY A 410 12.58 5.40 -3.70
C GLY A 410 13.64 6.08 -4.56
N VAL A 411 13.43 7.33 -5.01
CA VAL A 411 14.35 7.99 -5.94
C VAL A 411 15.53 8.61 -5.19
N GLU A 412 16.75 8.36 -5.64
CA GLU A 412 17.94 9.02 -5.08
C GLU A 412 17.77 10.55 -5.12
N PRO A 413 17.94 11.26 -3.96
CA PRO A 413 17.57 12.67 -3.83
C PRO A 413 18.24 13.62 -4.83
N LYS A 414 19.50 13.36 -5.18
CA LYS A 414 20.23 14.17 -6.17
C LYS A 414 19.65 13.94 -7.57
N HIS A 415 19.41 12.68 -7.92
CA HIS A 415 18.82 12.31 -9.21
C HIS A 415 17.40 12.88 -9.34
N TYR A 416 16.60 12.85 -8.26
CA TYR A 416 15.28 13.51 -8.24
C TYR A 416 15.37 15.01 -8.53
N LYS A 417 16.27 15.74 -7.84
CA LYS A 417 16.48 17.17 -8.07
C LYS A 417 16.91 17.48 -9.51
N GLU A 418 17.80 16.67 -10.05
CA GLU A 418 18.26 16.82 -11.44
C GLU A 418 17.14 16.55 -12.45
N SER A 419 16.30 15.53 -12.20
CA SER A 419 15.17 15.21 -13.08
C SER A 419 14.16 16.36 -13.15
N VAL A 420 13.80 16.91 -11.98
CA VAL A 420 12.90 18.08 -11.91
C VAL A 420 13.50 19.29 -12.61
N ALA A 421 14.77 19.61 -12.34
CA ALA A 421 15.43 20.78 -12.92
C ALA A 421 15.60 20.71 -14.44
N LYS A 422 15.77 19.49 -14.99
CA LYS A 422 16.00 19.27 -16.43
C LYS A 422 14.77 18.75 -17.19
N GLY A 423 13.64 18.51 -16.51
CA GLY A 423 12.43 17.91 -17.10
C GLY A 423 12.65 16.48 -17.58
N LEU A 424 13.50 15.70 -16.89
CA LEU A 424 13.81 14.31 -17.26
C LEU A 424 12.78 13.34 -16.66
N THR A 425 12.38 12.35 -17.47
CA THR A 425 11.52 11.27 -16.98
C THR A 425 12.36 10.25 -16.21
N LEU A 426 11.94 9.97 -14.98
CA LEU A 426 12.53 8.90 -14.17
C LEU A 426 11.97 7.52 -14.58
N PRO A 427 12.74 6.42 -14.42
CA PRO A 427 12.19 5.07 -14.57
C PRO A 427 11.01 4.88 -13.59
N SER A 428 9.85 4.52 -14.14
CA SER A 428 8.66 4.22 -13.35
C SER A 428 8.77 2.85 -12.67
N LEU A 429 7.86 2.57 -11.73
CA LEU A 429 7.57 1.20 -11.32
C LEU A 429 7.26 0.36 -12.56
N HIS A 430 7.54 -0.95 -12.51
CA HIS A 430 7.46 -1.91 -13.61
C HIS A 430 8.43 -1.64 -14.78
N SER A 431 9.33 -0.68 -14.62
CA SER A 431 10.40 -0.47 -15.59
C SER A 431 11.58 -1.42 -15.35
N SER A 432 12.14 -2.01 -16.40
CA SER A 432 13.37 -2.80 -16.30
C SER A 432 14.59 -2.03 -15.77
N LYS A 433 14.46 -0.69 -15.65
CA LYS A 433 15.49 0.23 -15.16
C LYS A 433 15.16 0.84 -13.80
N PHE A 434 14.09 0.40 -13.14
CA PHE A 434 13.76 0.87 -11.80
C PHE A 434 14.84 0.40 -10.82
N ALA A 435 15.52 1.34 -10.17
CA ALA A 435 16.63 1.09 -9.24
C ALA A 435 16.57 2.10 -8.09
N PRO A 436 15.84 1.77 -6.99
CA PRO A 436 15.67 2.68 -5.87
C PRO A 436 16.97 2.91 -5.08
N ASP A 437 17.03 4.04 -4.38
CA ASP A 437 18.01 4.30 -3.31
C ASP A 437 17.62 3.46 -2.08
N TYR A 438 17.94 2.17 -2.13
CA TYR A 438 17.47 1.22 -1.13
C TYR A 438 17.96 1.50 0.30
N PRO A 439 19.19 1.96 0.57
CA PRO A 439 19.62 2.20 1.93
C PRO A 439 18.79 3.29 2.63
N LEU A 440 18.56 4.39 1.94
CA LEU A 440 17.77 5.51 2.47
C LEU A 440 16.28 5.19 2.50
N ALA A 441 15.75 4.49 1.48
CA ALA A 441 14.36 4.05 1.45
C ALA A 441 14.06 3.08 2.61
N ILE A 442 14.87 2.03 2.81
CA ILE A 442 14.70 1.07 3.91
C ILE A 442 14.77 1.78 5.26
N THR A 443 15.79 2.62 5.49
CA THR A 443 15.93 3.38 6.75
C THR A 443 14.68 4.21 7.02
N THR A 444 14.17 4.90 6.01
CA THR A 444 12.97 5.75 6.12
C THR A 444 11.72 4.90 6.36
N GLY A 445 11.55 3.81 5.62
CA GLY A 445 10.41 2.90 5.73
C GLY A 445 10.32 2.25 7.12
N VAL A 446 11.43 1.74 7.64
CA VAL A 446 11.51 1.15 8.99
C VAL A 446 11.16 2.17 10.06
N ARG A 447 11.72 3.37 9.99
CA ARG A 447 11.44 4.45 10.98
C ARG A 447 9.98 4.88 10.93
N ALA A 448 9.44 5.13 9.74
CA ALA A 448 8.06 5.55 9.54
C ALA A 448 7.05 4.50 10.02
N MET A 449 7.27 3.23 9.67
CA MET A 449 6.37 2.15 10.06
C MET A 449 6.46 1.86 11.57
N THR A 450 7.69 1.86 12.13
CA THR A 450 7.89 1.62 13.56
C THR A 450 7.25 2.71 14.41
N SER A 451 7.45 3.99 14.07
CA SER A 451 6.85 5.11 14.80
C SER A 451 5.32 5.05 14.77
N SER A 452 4.75 4.75 13.58
CA SER A 452 3.30 4.59 13.42
C SER A 452 2.74 3.44 14.27
N ALA A 453 3.39 2.28 14.28
CA ALA A 453 2.97 1.14 15.07
C ALA A 453 3.07 1.41 16.58
N LEU A 454 4.16 2.02 17.05
CA LEU A 454 4.33 2.40 18.45
C LEU A 454 3.25 3.37 18.92
N ASP A 455 2.90 4.36 18.11
CA ASP A 455 1.84 5.31 18.43
C ASP A 455 0.49 4.60 18.58
N LEU A 456 0.16 3.67 17.67
CA LEU A 456 -1.07 2.88 17.74
C LEU A 456 -1.13 1.96 18.97
N PHE A 457 -0.02 1.34 19.35
CA PHE A 457 0.03 0.52 20.56
C PHE A 457 -0.12 1.33 21.84
N ASN A 458 0.29 2.60 21.84
CA ASN A 458 0.25 3.47 23.00
C ASN A 458 -0.96 4.41 23.03
N SER A 459 -1.77 4.46 21.97
CA SER A 459 -3.00 5.24 21.93
C SER A 459 -4.04 4.62 22.88
N THR A 460 -4.49 5.35 23.86
CA THR A 460 -5.64 4.95 24.70
C THR A 460 -6.91 5.04 23.84
N HIS A 461 -7.51 3.91 23.56
CA HIS A 461 -8.81 3.79 22.89
C HIS A 461 -9.96 4.05 23.85
#